data_bb4da99920b08f1b95a8f2db118da54c
#
_entry.id   bb4da99920b08f1b95a8f2db118da54c
#
_cell.length_a   1.000
_cell.length_b   1.000
_cell.length_c   1.000
_cell.angle_alpha   90.00
_cell.angle_beta   90.00
_cell.angle_gamma   90.00
#
_symmetry.space_group_name_H-M   'P 1'
#
loop_
_entity.id
_entity.type
_entity.pdbx_description
1 polymer ?
#
loop_
_entity_poly.entity_id
_entity_poly.type
_entity_poly.pdbx_seq_one_letter_code
_entity_poly.pdbx_strand_id
1 'polypeptide(L)'
;YFAVKATPNPFLLNLLKEMGCGTDCSSMTELMMSKACGFKGHDIMFSSNDTPPEEFAYAEKLGAIINLDDITHIECLEQTLGYIPETISCRFNPGGVFKVSNDIMDNPGDSKYGMTTEQMFEAFKILKEKGVKYFGIHAFLASNTVTNEYYPELARQLFRLAVRLQEETGARIAFVNLSGGIGIPYRPDQEPNDIRAIGEGVRV
;
A
#
# COMPACT_ATOMS: atom_id res chain seq x y z
N TYR A 1 6.29 -2.82 7.05
CA TYR A 1 6.93 -1.71 6.32
C TYR A 1 6.66 -0.40 7.04
N PHE A 2 7.65 0.47 7.03
CA PHE A 2 7.53 1.82 7.59
C PHE A 2 7.56 2.85 6.45
N ALA A 3 6.58 3.75 6.45
CA ALA A 3 6.49 4.81 5.44
C ALA A 3 7.63 5.83 5.64
N VAL A 4 8.60 5.84 4.72
CA VAL A 4 9.80 6.69 4.82
C VAL A 4 9.44 8.16 4.90
N LYS A 5 8.43 8.62 4.16
CA LYS A 5 7.94 10.01 4.18
C LYS A 5 7.48 10.50 5.55
N ALA A 6 7.04 9.61 6.43
CA ALA A 6 6.58 9.98 7.77
C ALA A 6 7.74 10.48 8.66
N THR A 7 8.92 9.86 8.52
CA THR A 7 10.13 10.28 9.23
C THR A 7 11.37 9.85 8.42
N PRO A 8 11.80 10.64 7.44
CA PRO A 8 12.90 10.29 6.53
C PRO A 8 14.26 10.47 7.25
N ASN A 9 14.51 9.70 8.27
CA ASN A 9 15.72 9.75 9.11
C ASN A 9 16.45 8.40 9.05
N PRO A 10 17.69 8.34 8.48
CA PRO A 10 18.44 7.11 8.33
C PRO A 10 18.72 6.38 9.66
N PHE A 11 18.91 7.11 10.76
CA PHE A 11 19.11 6.50 12.08
C PHE A 11 17.87 5.71 12.52
N LEU A 12 16.68 6.32 12.39
CA LEU A 12 15.42 5.66 12.75
C LEU A 12 15.11 4.49 11.82
N LEU A 13 15.39 4.64 10.52
CA LEU A 13 15.22 3.54 9.56
C LEU A 13 16.10 2.35 9.90
N ASN A 14 17.34 2.57 10.34
CA ASN A 14 18.23 1.50 10.79
C ASN A 14 17.71 0.81 12.05
N LEU A 15 17.21 1.54 13.04
CA LEU A 15 16.57 0.95 14.22
C LEU A 15 15.36 0.08 13.84
N LEU A 16 14.50 0.56 12.94
CA LEU A 16 13.34 -0.19 12.46
C LEU A 16 13.76 -1.44 11.69
N LYS A 17 14.85 -1.36 10.91
CA LYS A 17 15.43 -2.50 10.22
C LYS A 17 15.90 -3.59 11.20
N GLU A 18 16.57 -3.21 12.29
CA GLU A 18 16.98 -4.16 13.35
C GLU A 18 15.77 -4.86 13.99
N MET A 19 14.61 -4.20 14.00
CA MET A 19 13.33 -4.78 14.45
C MET A 19 12.61 -5.61 13.39
N GLY A 20 13.19 -5.77 12.19
CA GLY A 20 12.61 -6.54 11.10
C GLY A 20 11.60 -5.77 10.23
N CYS A 21 11.51 -4.44 10.35
CA CYS A 21 10.68 -3.63 9.46
C CYS A 21 11.36 -3.44 8.11
N GLY A 22 10.56 -3.49 7.03
CA GLY A 22 10.93 -2.96 5.73
C GLY A 22 10.58 -1.48 5.59
N THR A 23 10.83 -0.91 4.41
CA THR A 23 10.49 0.47 4.07
C THR A 23 9.41 0.55 3.01
N ASP A 24 8.49 1.50 3.13
CA ASP A 24 7.54 1.89 2.09
C ASP A 24 7.94 3.27 1.56
N CYS A 25 8.30 3.30 0.28
CA CYS A 25 8.84 4.46 -0.42
C CYS A 25 7.81 5.00 -1.42
N SER A 26 7.67 6.33 -1.49
CA SER A 26 6.77 7.01 -2.42
C SER A 26 7.49 7.93 -3.40
N SER A 27 8.82 7.88 -3.45
CA SER A 27 9.65 8.71 -4.37
C SER A 27 11.04 8.12 -4.58
N MET A 28 11.73 8.60 -5.62
CA MET A 28 13.13 8.29 -5.89
C MET A 28 14.04 8.52 -4.67
N THR A 29 13.87 9.65 -4.00
CA THR A 29 14.70 10.00 -2.84
C THR A 29 14.53 8.99 -1.70
N GLU A 30 13.31 8.53 -1.46
CA GLU A 30 13.03 7.53 -0.43
C GLU A 30 13.59 6.16 -0.79
N LEU A 31 13.54 5.76 -2.07
CA LEU A 31 14.22 4.56 -2.57
C LEU A 31 15.74 4.64 -2.38
N MET A 32 16.35 5.79 -2.71
CA MET A 32 17.78 6.03 -2.51
C MET A 32 18.17 5.96 -1.04
N MET A 33 17.36 6.55 -0.15
CA MET A 33 17.58 6.50 1.30
C MET A 33 17.48 5.06 1.83
N SER A 34 16.47 4.33 1.42
CA SER A 34 16.28 2.92 1.81
C SER A 34 17.47 2.07 1.38
N LYS A 35 17.95 2.25 0.14
CA LYS A 35 19.17 1.61 -0.34
C LYS A 35 20.40 1.98 0.52
N ALA A 36 20.57 3.27 0.83
CA ALA A 36 21.69 3.74 1.66
C ALA A 36 21.68 3.14 3.07
N CYS A 37 20.49 2.89 3.63
CA CYS A 37 20.28 2.17 4.89
C CYS A 37 20.42 0.63 4.74
N GLY A 38 20.70 0.13 3.53
CA GLY A 38 20.95 -1.28 3.26
C GLY A 38 19.68 -2.15 3.19
N PHE A 39 18.50 -1.57 2.93
CA PHE A 39 17.31 -2.31 2.54
C PHE A 39 17.45 -2.79 1.09
N LYS A 40 16.86 -3.93 0.76
CA LYS A 40 16.92 -4.54 -0.57
C LYS A 40 15.79 -5.52 -0.81
N GLY A 41 15.46 -5.73 -2.09
CA GLY A 41 14.46 -6.71 -2.47
C GLY A 41 13.10 -6.40 -1.85
N HIS A 42 12.44 -7.43 -1.39
CA HIS A 42 11.12 -7.33 -0.78
C HIS A 42 11.09 -6.65 0.60
N ASP A 43 12.24 -6.22 1.14
CA ASP A 43 12.25 -5.31 2.29
C ASP A 43 11.85 -3.87 1.90
N ILE A 44 11.75 -3.60 0.60
CA ILE A 44 11.33 -2.30 0.06
C ILE A 44 9.98 -2.48 -0.64
N MET A 45 9.00 -1.66 -0.26
CA MET A 45 7.77 -1.45 -1.01
C MET A 45 7.83 -0.08 -1.68
N PHE A 46 7.38 0.01 -2.92
CA PHE A 46 7.30 1.26 -3.66
C PHE A 46 5.85 1.57 -4.02
N SER A 47 5.26 2.55 -3.32
CA SER A 47 3.84 2.92 -3.39
C SER A 47 3.67 4.38 -3.79
N SER A 48 4.20 4.74 -4.97
CA SER A 48 4.04 6.07 -5.57
C SER A 48 2.71 6.16 -6.33
N ASN A 49 2.13 7.35 -6.40
CA ASN A 49 0.87 7.62 -7.11
C ASN A 49 1.04 8.54 -8.32
N ASP A 50 2.15 9.24 -8.43
CA ASP A 50 2.53 10.04 -9.60
C ASP A 50 3.94 9.59 -10.01
N THR A 51 4.01 8.44 -10.69
CA THR A 51 5.23 7.67 -10.81
C THR A 51 5.88 7.86 -12.18
N PRO A 52 7.00 8.60 -12.26
CA PRO A 52 7.79 8.67 -13.48
C PRO A 52 8.42 7.29 -13.84
N PRO A 53 8.64 7.01 -15.13
CA PRO A 53 9.22 5.73 -15.58
C PRO A 53 10.56 5.39 -14.89
N GLU A 54 11.41 6.36 -14.67
CA GLU A 54 12.71 6.16 -14.00
C GLU A 54 12.60 5.69 -12.55
N GLU A 55 11.52 6.03 -11.85
CA GLU A 55 11.27 5.55 -10.49
C GLU A 55 10.85 4.08 -10.50
N PHE A 56 10.02 3.66 -11.45
CA PHE A 56 9.72 2.23 -11.67
C PHE A 56 10.98 1.43 -11.97
N ALA A 57 11.81 1.93 -12.90
CA ALA A 57 13.07 1.28 -13.24
C ALA A 57 14.02 1.16 -12.04
N TYR A 58 14.07 2.20 -11.20
CA TYR A 58 14.93 2.18 -10.02
C TYR A 58 14.38 1.27 -8.91
N ALA A 59 13.07 1.26 -8.69
CA ALA A 59 12.42 0.34 -7.74
C ALA A 59 12.68 -1.12 -8.14
N GLU A 60 12.49 -1.46 -9.42
CA GLU A 60 12.77 -2.81 -9.93
C GLU A 60 14.26 -3.19 -9.79
N LYS A 61 15.17 -2.26 -10.09
CA LYS A 61 16.62 -2.48 -9.88
C LYS A 61 16.98 -2.79 -8.42
N LEU A 62 16.21 -2.32 -7.47
CA LEU A 62 16.36 -2.65 -6.05
C LEU A 62 15.67 -3.96 -5.66
N GLY A 63 14.88 -4.53 -6.56
CA GLY A 63 14.02 -5.69 -6.30
C GLY A 63 12.83 -5.39 -5.41
N ALA A 64 12.40 -4.12 -5.34
CA ALA A 64 11.29 -3.67 -4.52
C ALA A 64 9.95 -4.24 -5.00
N ILE A 65 9.00 -4.43 -4.09
CA ILE A 65 7.61 -4.71 -4.45
C ILE A 65 6.99 -3.41 -4.97
N ILE A 66 6.54 -3.43 -6.23
CA ILE A 66 5.90 -2.26 -6.86
C ILE A 66 4.40 -2.31 -6.62
N ASN A 67 3.83 -1.21 -6.13
CA ASN A 67 2.40 -1.00 -6.01
C ASN A 67 1.92 -0.04 -7.10
N LEU A 68 0.95 -0.48 -7.89
CA LEU A 68 0.34 0.32 -8.94
C LEU A 68 -0.86 1.09 -8.37
N ASP A 69 -0.81 2.41 -8.48
CA ASP A 69 -1.87 3.29 -7.98
C ASP A 69 -3.04 3.38 -8.96
N ASP A 70 -2.78 3.25 -10.24
CA ASP A 70 -3.77 3.35 -11.31
C ASP A 70 -3.58 2.24 -12.35
N ILE A 71 -4.67 1.86 -13.04
CA ILE A 71 -4.62 0.80 -14.06
C ILE A 71 -3.70 1.15 -15.23
N THR A 72 -3.55 2.43 -15.55
CA THR A 72 -2.65 2.91 -16.62
C THR A 72 -1.17 2.70 -16.28
N HIS A 73 -0.84 2.56 -14.99
CA HIS A 73 0.52 2.23 -14.57
C HIS A 73 1.00 0.86 -15.06
N ILE A 74 0.08 -0.06 -15.40
CA ILE A 74 0.45 -1.39 -15.96
C ILE A 74 1.20 -1.20 -17.27
N GLU A 75 0.65 -0.41 -18.18
CA GLU A 75 1.27 -0.14 -19.47
C GLU A 75 2.59 0.63 -19.31
N CYS A 76 2.60 1.66 -18.45
CA CYS A 76 3.80 2.44 -18.17
C CYS A 76 4.93 1.57 -17.62
N LEU A 77 4.62 0.68 -16.67
CA LEU A 77 5.59 -0.25 -16.08
C LEU A 77 6.15 -1.22 -17.13
N GLU A 78 5.27 -1.81 -17.94
CA GLU A 78 5.69 -2.74 -19.01
C GLU A 78 6.57 -2.06 -20.07
N GLN A 79 6.20 -0.85 -20.50
CA GLN A 79 7.01 -0.08 -21.46
C GLN A 79 8.36 0.30 -20.88
N THR A 80 8.41 0.59 -19.58
CA THR A 80 9.65 0.98 -18.90
C THR A 80 10.62 -0.18 -18.71
N LEU A 81 10.12 -1.35 -18.33
CA LEU A 81 10.94 -2.51 -17.98
C LEU A 81 11.09 -3.53 -19.13
N GLY A 82 10.15 -3.53 -20.09
CA GLY A 82 10.01 -4.58 -21.09
C GLY A 82 9.31 -5.86 -20.60
N TYR A 83 8.88 -5.89 -19.36
CA TYR A 83 8.16 -6.98 -18.71
C TYR A 83 7.44 -6.49 -17.46
N ILE A 84 6.58 -7.34 -16.86
CA ILE A 84 5.97 -7.08 -15.56
C ILE A 84 6.60 -8.02 -14.51
N PRO A 85 7.04 -7.50 -13.34
CA PRO A 85 7.56 -8.32 -12.24
C PRO A 85 6.57 -9.38 -11.73
N GLU A 86 7.10 -10.51 -11.22
CA GLU A 86 6.27 -11.62 -10.73
C GLU A 86 5.42 -11.26 -9.50
N THR A 87 5.80 -10.24 -8.75
CA THR A 87 5.08 -9.75 -7.56
C THR A 87 4.66 -8.31 -7.78
N ILE A 88 3.35 -8.05 -7.86
CA ILE A 88 2.77 -6.72 -8.04
C ILE A 88 1.67 -6.50 -7.01
N SER A 89 1.61 -5.30 -6.46
CA SER A 89 0.50 -4.81 -5.64
C SER A 89 -0.34 -3.79 -6.42
N CYS A 90 -1.63 -3.74 -6.16
CA CYS A 90 -2.53 -2.72 -6.70
C CYS A 90 -3.22 -1.98 -5.56
N ARG A 91 -3.34 -0.65 -5.71
CA ARG A 91 -4.05 0.17 -4.76
C ARG A 91 -5.54 0.18 -5.06
N PHE A 92 -6.32 -0.19 -4.07
CA PHE A 92 -7.77 -0.18 -4.10
C PHE A 92 -8.34 1.14 -3.55
N ASN A 93 -9.36 1.66 -4.24
CA ASN A 93 -10.20 2.76 -3.77
C ASN A 93 -11.65 2.28 -3.71
N PRO A 94 -12.26 2.14 -2.52
CA PRO A 94 -13.64 1.68 -2.38
C PRO A 94 -14.69 2.69 -2.87
N GLY A 95 -14.28 3.90 -3.25
CA GLY A 95 -15.20 4.97 -3.59
C GLY A 95 -15.96 5.53 -2.36
N GLY A 96 -17.07 6.21 -2.60
CA GLY A 96 -17.89 6.84 -1.55
C GLY A 96 -18.60 5.90 -0.58
N VAL A 97 -18.30 4.60 -0.61
CA VAL A 97 -18.96 3.57 0.23
C VAL A 97 -18.27 3.39 1.58
N PHE A 98 -17.06 3.92 1.76
CA PHE A 98 -16.32 3.77 3.01
C PHE A 98 -16.76 4.84 4.02
N LYS A 99 -17.63 4.45 4.96
CA LYS A 99 -18.03 5.29 6.09
C LYS A 99 -17.57 4.65 7.39
N VAL A 100 -16.63 5.28 8.07
CA VAL A 100 -16.37 5.08 9.49
C VAL A 100 -16.97 6.26 10.24
N SER A 101 -17.53 6.02 11.41
CA SER A 101 -18.44 6.88 12.16
C SER A 101 -17.92 8.27 12.59
N ASN A 102 -16.81 8.75 12.08
CA ASN A 102 -16.23 10.06 12.41
C ASN A 102 -16.01 10.91 11.15
N ASP A 103 -16.44 12.16 11.21
CA ASP A 103 -16.44 13.17 10.14
C ASP A 103 -15.05 13.60 9.57
N ILE A 104 -13.99 12.84 9.82
CA ILE A 104 -12.59 13.21 9.51
C ILE A 104 -12.04 12.43 8.31
N MET A 105 -12.84 11.64 7.64
CA MET A 105 -12.36 10.91 6.45
C MET A 105 -12.63 11.72 5.20
N ASP A 106 -11.55 11.94 4.42
CA ASP A 106 -11.70 12.35 3.04
C ASP A 106 -12.66 11.37 2.35
N ASN A 107 -13.65 11.91 1.65
CA ASN A 107 -14.61 11.09 0.93
C ASN A 107 -13.86 10.28 -0.14
N PRO A 108 -13.73 8.94 -0.04
CA PRO A 108 -12.99 8.16 -1.04
C PRO A 108 -13.55 8.32 -2.45
N GLY A 109 -14.83 8.71 -2.57
CA GLY A 109 -15.48 9.01 -3.85
C GLY A 109 -14.90 10.23 -4.56
N ASP A 110 -14.30 11.15 -3.84
CA ASP A 110 -13.67 12.36 -4.38
C ASP A 110 -12.15 12.16 -4.56
N SER A 111 -11.60 11.03 -4.11
CA SER A 111 -10.18 10.71 -4.24
C SER A 111 -9.85 10.21 -5.64
N LYS A 112 -8.82 10.81 -6.23
CA LYS A 112 -8.26 10.41 -7.53
C LYS A 112 -7.26 9.25 -7.44
N TYR A 113 -7.00 8.71 -6.26
CA TYR A 113 -5.98 7.70 -6.01
C TYR A 113 -6.61 6.31 -5.84
N GLY A 114 -5.96 5.32 -6.44
CA GLY A 114 -6.38 3.93 -6.36
C GLY A 114 -7.42 3.53 -7.41
N MET A 115 -7.51 2.25 -7.67
CA MET A 115 -8.40 1.61 -8.63
C MET A 115 -9.77 1.32 -8.03
N THR A 116 -10.84 1.53 -8.77
CA THR A 116 -12.20 1.09 -8.40
C THR A 116 -12.27 -0.44 -8.32
N THR A 117 -13.37 -0.97 -7.81
CA THR A 117 -13.59 -2.43 -7.78
C THR A 117 -13.45 -3.04 -9.18
N GLU A 118 -14.10 -2.44 -10.18
CA GLU A 118 -14.07 -2.90 -11.57
C GLU A 118 -12.66 -2.88 -12.14
N GLN A 119 -11.93 -1.78 -11.92
CA GLN A 119 -10.54 -1.63 -12.35
C GLN A 119 -9.61 -2.64 -11.65
N MET A 120 -9.85 -2.97 -10.38
CA MET A 120 -9.07 -4.01 -9.68
C MET A 120 -9.24 -5.38 -10.34
N PHE A 121 -10.46 -5.78 -10.70
CA PHE A 121 -10.70 -7.04 -11.41
C PHE A 121 -10.06 -7.06 -12.80
N GLU A 122 -10.16 -5.95 -13.53
CA GLU A 122 -9.53 -5.80 -14.84
C GLU A 122 -8.00 -5.85 -14.75
N ALA A 123 -7.41 -5.06 -13.84
CA ALA A 123 -5.97 -5.03 -13.60
C ALA A 123 -5.42 -6.41 -13.23
N PHE A 124 -6.10 -7.15 -12.35
CA PHE A 124 -5.68 -8.49 -11.93
C PHE A 124 -5.69 -9.50 -13.08
N LYS A 125 -6.67 -9.42 -13.99
CA LYS A 125 -6.72 -10.27 -15.20
C LYS A 125 -5.54 -9.94 -16.12
N ILE A 126 -5.36 -8.65 -16.44
CA ILE A 126 -4.27 -8.17 -17.29
C ILE A 126 -2.91 -8.58 -16.72
N LEU A 127 -2.68 -8.32 -15.44
CA LEU A 127 -1.42 -8.64 -14.77
C LEU A 127 -1.14 -10.14 -14.73
N LYS A 128 -2.17 -10.96 -14.53
CA LYS A 128 -2.04 -12.41 -14.58
C LYS A 128 -1.66 -12.92 -15.97
N GLU A 129 -2.27 -12.37 -17.02
CA GLU A 129 -1.90 -12.68 -18.42
C GLU A 129 -0.45 -12.27 -18.74
N LYS A 130 0.04 -11.20 -18.11
CA LYS A 130 1.41 -10.72 -18.21
C LYS A 130 2.41 -11.47 -17.31
N GLY A 131 1.98 -12.52 -16.60
CA GLY A 131 2.85 -13.44 -15.87
C GLY A 131 3.04 -13.13 -14.39
N VAL A 132 2.27 -12.21 -13.79
CA VAL A 132 2.27 -11.98 -12.34
C VAL A 132 1.81 -13.23 -11.60
N LYS A 133 2.59 -13.65 -10.61
CA LYS A 133 2.35 -14.86 -9.81
C LYS A 133 1.82 -14.55 -8.41
N TYR A 134 2.26 -13.44 -7.83
CA TYR A 134 1.95 -13.03 -6.46
C TYR A 134 1.35 -11.62 -6.46
N PHE A 135 0.15 -11.50 -5.93
CA PHE A 135 -0.60 -10.27 -5.93
C PHE A 135 -0.69 -9.67 -4.53
N GLY A 136 -0.46 -8.37 -4.43
CA GLY A 136 -0.76 -7.58 -3.25
C GLY A 136 -2.00 -6.71 -3.45
N ILE A 137 -2.69 -6.43 -2.36
CA ILE A 137 -3.75 -5.43 -2.32
C ILE A 137 -3.36 -4.37 -1.30
N HIS A 138 -3.44 -3.12 -1.69
CA HIS A 138 -3.12 -1.96 -0.85
C HIS A 138 -4.31 -0.99 -0.83
N ALA A 139 -4.58 -0.35 0.29
CA ALA A 139 -5.48 0.79 0.35
C ALA A 139 -4.97 1.82 1.36
N PHE A 140 -5.04 3.08 0.98
CA PHE A 140 -4.73 4.21 1.85
C PHE A 140 -5.83 5.26 1.68
N LEU A 141 -6.76 5.31 2.63
CA LEU A 141 -8.00 6.10 2.54
C LEU A 141 -8.00 7.30 3.47
N ALA A 142 -7.22 7.25 4.54
CA ALA A 142 -7.17 8.32 5.53
C ALA A 142 -5.78 8.41 6.17
N SER A 143 -5.46 9.60 6.66
CA SER A 143 -4.24 9.91 7.38
C SER A 143 -4.62 10.52 8.74
N ASN A 144 -3.75 10.32 9.74
CA ASN A 144 -3.96 10.82 11.10
C ASN A 144 -5.28 10.36 11.72
N THR A 145 -5.64 9.10 11.51
CA THR A 145 -6.85 8.51 12.10
C THR A 145 -6.71 8.37 13.61
N VAL A 146 -7.70 8.84 14.35
CA VAL A 146 -7.74 8.84 15.83
C VAL A 146 -8.80 7.88 16.38
N THR A 147 -9.15 6.85 15.60
CA THR A 147 -10.13 5.81 15.98
C THR A 147 -9.55 4.43 15.80
N ASN A 148 -9.86 3.52 16.72
CA ASN A 148 -9.40 2.12 16.66
C ASN A 148 -10.21 1.28 15.65
N GLU A 149 -11.39 1.74 15.22
CA GLU A 149 -12.31 1.00 14.34
C GLU A 149 -11.94 1.07 12.85
N TYR A 150 -11.16 2.08 12.45
CA TYR A 150 -10.80 2.31 11.05
C TYR A 150 -10.11 1.09 10.41
N TYR A 151 -9.05 0.59 11.03
CA TYR A 151 -8.26 -0.52 10.47
C TYR A 151 -9.00 -1.86 10.44
N PRO A 152 -9.75 -2.25 11.49
CA PRO A 152 -10.60 -3.43 11.42
C PRO A 152 -11.63 -3.37 10.28
N GLU A 153 -12.25 -2.21 10.05
CA GLU A 153 -13.20 -2.05 8.95
C GLU A 153 -12.53 -2.09 7.58
N LEU A 154 -11.40 -1.40 7.43
CA LEU A 154 -10.58 -1.46 6.21
C LEU A 154 -10.13 -2.90 5.91
N ALA A 155 -9.62 -3.60 6.91
CA ALA A 155 -9.18 -4.99 6.77
C ALA A 155 -10.32 -5.89 6.30
N ARG A 156 -11.51 -5.76 6.91
CA ARG A 156 -12.70 -6.53 6.53
C ARG A 156 -13.06 -6.33 5.06
N GLN A 157 -13.01 -5.10 4.57
CA GLN A 157 -13.30 -4.79 3.16
C GLN A 157 -12.22 -5.36 2.24
N LEU A 158 -10.95 -5.18 2.57
CA LEU A 158 -9.85 -5.69 1.75
C LEU A 158 -9.79 -7.22 1.73
N PHE A 159 -10.07 -7.89 2.84
CA PHE A 159 -10.14 -9.35 2.85
C PHE A 159 -11.30 -9.90 2.03
N ARG A 160 -12.47 -9.26 2.07
CA ARG A 160 -13.59 -9.61 1.19
C ARG A 160 -13.24 -9.41 -0.29
N LEU A 161 -12.58 -8.30 -0.61
CA LEU A 161 -12.10 -8.04 -1.98
C LEU A 161 -11.06 -9.09 -2.39
N ALA A 162 -10.12 -9.43 -1.50
CA ALA A 162 -9.10 -10.45 -1.76
C ALA A 162 -9.71 -11.81 -2.11
N VAL A 163 -10.70 -12.27 -1.33
CA VAL A 163 -11.42 -13.53 -1.61
C VAL A 163 -12.09 -13.47 -2.98
N ARG A 164 -12.83 -12.40 -3.28
CA ARG A 164 -13.50 -12.25 -4.59
C ARG A 164 -12.50 -12.21 -5.75
N LEU A 165 -11.41 -11.45 -5.63
CA LEU A 165 -10.37 -11.40 -6.65
C LEU A 165 -9.75 -12.78 -6.89
N GLN A 166 -9.48 -13.53 -5.82
CA GLN A 166 -8.94 -14.89 -5.93
C GLN A 166 -9.93 -15.84 -6.61
N GLU A 167 -11.20 -15.82 -6.22
CA GLU A 167 -12.24 -16.68 -6.80
C GLU A 167 -12.53 -16.36 -8.27
N GLU A 168 -12.66 -15.07 -8.61
CA GLU A 168 -13.09 -14.63 -9.95
C GLU A 168 -11.94 -14.56 -10.98
N THR A 169 -10.70 -14.30 -10.53
CA THR A 169 -9.53 -14.19 -11.43
C THR A 169 -8.55 -15.34 -11.30
N GLY A 170 -8.63 -16.14 -10.24
CA GLY A 170 -7.65 -17.15 -9.89
C GLY A 170 -6.27 -16.56 -9.55
N ALA A 171 -6.20 -15.29 -9.15
CA ALA A 171 -4.97 -14.64 -8.70
C ALA A 171 -4.56 -15.17 -7.32
N ARG A 172 -3.27 -15.35 -7.09
CA ARG A 172 -2.74 -15.72 -5.77
C ARG A 172 -2.45 -14.47 -4.96
N ILE A 173 -3.32 -14.16 -4.00
CA ILE A 173 -3.10 -13.05 -3.08
C ILE A 173 -2.01 -13.45 -2.08
N ALA A 174 -0.90 -12.72 -2.09
CA ALA A 174 0.25 -12.96 -1.24
C ALA A 174 0.21 -12.11 0.04
N PHE A 175 -0.33 -10.90 -0.04
CA PHE A 175 -0.46 -9.99 1.10
C PHE A 175 -1.55 -8.95 0.90
N VAL A 176 -2.00 -8.39 2.03
CA VAL A 176 -2.88 -7.22 2.09
C VAL A 176 -2.17 -6.15 2.92
N ASN A 177 -2.00 -4.97 2.33
CA ASN A 177 -1.38 -3.81 2.97
C ASN A 177 -2.46 -2.82 3.40
N LEU A 178 -2.64 -2.68 4.70
CA LEU A 178 -3.61 -1.75 5.31
C LEU A 178 -3.10 -0.31 5.36
N SER A 179 -1.87 -0.10 4.88
CA SER A 179 -1.21 1.20 4.92
C SER A 179 -0.88 1.69 6.35
N GLY A 180 -0.55 2.97 6.45
CA GLY A 180 -0.29 3.68 7.70
C GLY A 180 -1.35 4.76 7.98
N GLY A 181 -0.95 5.83 8.67
CA GLY A 181 -1.84 6.93 8.97
C GLY A 181 -2.48 6.84 10.35
N ILE A 182 -1.98 5.97 11.24
CA ILE A 182 -2.37 5.96 12.65
C ILE A 182 -2.03 7.32 13.26
N GLY A 183 -3.05 8.01 13.77
CA GLY A 183 -2.91 9.31 14.36
C GLY A 183 -2.35 9.26 15.78
N ILE A 184 -1.85 10.40 16.21
CA ILE A 184 -1.40 10.63 17.58
C ILE A 184 -2.23 11.75 18.21
N PRO A 185 -2.41 11.78 19.53
CA PRO A 185 -3.05 12.91 20.20
C PRO A 185 -2.14 14.14 20.14
N TYR A 186 -2.70 15.25 19.65
CA TYR A 186 -2.01 16.55 19.64
C TYR A 186 -2.37 17.42 20.83
N ARG A 187 -3.42 17.04 21.57
CA ARG A 187 -3.89 17.76 22.75
C ARG A 187 -4.08 16.80 23.92
N PRO A 188 -3.95 17.29 25.18
CA PRO A 188 -4.07 16.44 26.37
C PRO A 188 -5.45 15.82 26.58
N ASP A 189 -6.49 16.38 25.95
CA ASP A 189 -7.88 15.91 26.01
C ASP A 189 -8.23 14.85 24.94
N GLN A 190 -7.29 14.53 24.04
CA GLN A 190 -7.46 13.49 23.03
C GLN A 190 -6.98 12.14 23.55
N GLU A 191 -7.79 11.11 23.33
CA GLU A 191 -7.41 9.72 23.65
C GLU A 191 -6.43 9.18 22.59
N PRO A 192 -5.35 8.49 23.00
CA PRO A 192 -4.44 7.85 22.06
C PRO A 192 -5.07 6.61 21.41
N ASN A 193 -4.66 6.30 20.19
CA ASN A 193 -4.99 5.02 19.58
C ASN A 193 -4.37 3.85 20.36
N ASP A 194 -5.12 2.77 20.53
CA ASP A 194 -4.61 1.51 21.04
C ASP A 194 -4.21 0.58 19.87
N ILE A 195 -2.91 0.57 19.56
CA ILE A 195 -2.36 -0.25 18.46
C ILE A 195 -2.63 -1.75 18.67
N ARG A 196 -2.69 -2.23 19.92
CA ARG A 196 -2.97 -3.64 20.21
C ARG A 196 -4.43 -3.96 19.95
N ALA A 197 -5.35 -3.11 20.40
CA ALA A 197 -6.78 -3.25 20.09
C ALA A 197 -7.04 -3.17 18.58
N ILE A 198 -6.37 -2.28 17.85
CA ILE A 198 -6.41 -2.24 16.39
C ILE A 198 -5.96 -3.58 15.80
N GLY A 199 -4.81 -4.09 16.23
CA GLY A 199 -4.27 -5.36 15.74
C GLY A 199 -5.18 -6.56 16.02
N GLU A 200 -5.78 -6.62 17.20
CA GLU A 200 -6.77 -7.64 17.55
C GLU A 200 -8.03 -7.54 16.69
N GLY A 201 -8.54 -6.32 16.46
CA GLY A 201 -9.70 -6.09 15.60
C GLY A 201 -9.47 -6.44 14.14
N VAL A 202 -8.23 -6.30 13.63
CA VAL A 202 -7.86 -6.72 12.27
C VAL A 202 -7.78 -8.26 12.16
N ARG A 203 -7.48 -8.95 13.25
CA ARG A 203 -7.29 -10.41 13.26
C ARG A 203 -8.60 -11.19 13.23
N VAL A 204 -9.71 -10.61 13.67
CA VAL A 204 -11.06 -11.24 13.69
C VAL A 204 -11.71 -11.20 12.32
#